data_3e15e74d1d0187ac1680ffc449d8e3ef
#
_entry.id   3e15e74d1d0187ac1680ffc449d8e3ef
#
_cell.length_a   1.000
_cell.length_b   1.000
_cell.length_c   1.000
_cell.angle_alpha   90.00
_cell.angle_beta   90.00
_cell.angle_gamma   90.00
#
_symmetry.space_group_name_H-M   'P 1'
#
loop_
_entity.id
_entity.type
_entity.pdbx_description
1 polymer ?
#
loop_
_entity_poly.entity_id
_entity_poly.type
_entity_poly.pdbx_seq_one_letter_code
_entity_poly.pdbx_strand_id
1 'polypeptide(L)'
;MRRHNRIRAKVSGTAAIPRLAIFRSARFITAQLIDDVKGVTLGAASDMKVVKGAKLERAKNVGVEIAKLAKTKQIDKVVFDRGGFLYAGRVKALADAAREGGLTF
;
A
#
# COMPACT_ATOMS: atom_id res chain seq x y z
N MET A 1 5.13 -20.80 1.08
CA MET A 1 5.81 -20.24 -0.09
C MET A 1 5.01 -20.39 -1.37
N ARG A 2 4.62 -21.61 -1.72
CA ARG A 2 3.83 -21.83 -2.93
C ARG A 2 2.49 -21.12 -2.95
N ARG A 3 1.78 -21.11 -1.83
CA ARG A 3 0.52 -20.38 -1.70
C ARG A 3 0.71 -18.89 -1.92
N HIS A 4 1.76 -18.35 -1.33
CA HIS A 4 2.07 -16.94 -1.46
C HIS A 4 2.37 -16.58 -2.92
N ASN A 5 3.13 -17.42 -3.61
CA ASN A 5 3.44 -17.22 -5.02
C ASN A 5 2.19 -17.29 -5.89
N ARG A 6 1.27 -18.22 -5.60
CA ARG A 6 0.01 -18.32 -6.33
C ARG A 6 -0.87 -17.10 -6.14
N ILE A 7 -0.95 -16.58 -4.91
CA ILE A 7 -1.70 -15.36 -4.62
C ILE A 7 -1.09 -14.19 -5.37
N ARG A 8 0.23 -14.07 -5.35
CA ARG A 8 0.95 -13.03 -6.07
C ARG A 8 0.75 -13.10 -7.58
N ALA A 9 0.66 -14.29 -8.13
CA ALA A 9 0.42 -14.46 -9.55
C ALA A 9 -0.93 -13.89 -9.99
N LYS A 10 -1.90 -13.83 -9.07
CA LYS A 10 -3.22 -13.27 -9.34
C LYS A 10 -3.29 -11.77 -9.11
N VAL A 11 -2.32 -11.20 -8.38
CA VAL A 11 -2.29 -9.78 -8.05
C VAL A 11 -1.09 -9.17 -8.73
N SER A 12 -1.33 -8.51 -9.84
CA SER A 12 -0.28 -7.90 -10.65
C SER A 12 -0.68 -6.49 -11.03
N GLY A 13 0.26 -5.56 -10.86
CA GLY A 13 0.04 -4.16 -11.16
C GLY A 13 0.69 -3.73 -12.45
N THR A 14 0.18 -2.65 -13.03
CA THR A 14 0.72 -2.00 -14.21
C THR A 14 0.99 -0.53 -13.90
N ALA A 15 1.53 0.22 -14.86
CA ALA A 15 1.75 1.66 -14.67
C ALA A 15 0.42 2.40 -14.47
N ALA A 16 -0.65 1.97 -15.16
CA ALA A 16 -1.96 2.61 -15.06
C ALA A 16 -2.74 2.17 -13.82
N ILE A 17 -2.61 0.90 -13.45
CA ILE A 17 -3.27 0.32 -12.28
C ILE A 17 -2.19 -0.44 -11.48
N PRO A 18 -1.34 0.28 -10.73
CA PRO A 18 -0.26 -0.36 -10.01
C PRO A 18 -0.74 -1.21 -8.84
N ARG A 19 0.13 -2.08 -8.38
CA ARG A 19 -0.13 -2.89 -7.20
C ARG A 19 0.23 -2.07 -5.96
N LEU A 20 -0.75 -1.89 -5.09
CA LEU A 20 -0.54 -1.26 -3.78
C LEU A 20 -0.11 -2.36 -2.81
N ALA A 21 1.18 -2.47 -2.59
CA ALA A 21 1.77 -3.49 -1.72
C ALA A 21 1.98 -2.93 -0.32
N ILE A 22 1.56 -3.69 0.68
CA ILE A 22 1.68 -3.31 2.09
C ILE A 22 2.68 -4.23 2.76
N PHE A 23 3.63 -3.65 3.48
CA PHE A 23 4.55 -4.37 4.34
C PHE A 23 4.42 -3.87 5.76
N ARG A 24 4.36 -4.78 6.70
CA ARG A 24 4.17 -4.47 8.10
C ARG A 24 5.15 -5.26 8.96
N SER A 25 5.89 -4.55 9.81
CA SER A 25 6.68 -5.15 10.89
C SER A 25 6.04 -4.77 12.23
N ALA A 26 6.65 -5.20 13.32
CA ALA A 26 6.19 -4.82 14.66
C ALA A 26 6.20 -3.30 14.85
N ARG A 27 7.17 -2.59 14.25
CA ARG A 27 7.39 -1.16 14.45
C ARG A 27 6.84 -0.29 13.33
N PHE A 28 6.92 -0.75 12.10
CA PHE A 28 6.70 0.10 10.93
C PHE A 28 5.70 -0.52 9.97
N ILE A 29 5.09 0.35 9.17
CA ILE A 29 4.25 -0.06 8.05
C ILE A 29 4.66 0.74 6.83
N THR A 30 4.70 0.09 5.68
CA THR A 30 5.12 0.69 4.41
C THR A 30 4.11 0.35 3.33
N ALA A 31 3.80 1.32 2.48
CA ALA A 31 2.98 1.13 1.29
C ALA A 31 3.80 1.48 0.06
N GLN A 32 3.68 0.67 -0.99
CA GLN A 32 4.39 0.88 -2.25
C GLN A 32 3.43 0.73 -3.41
N LEU A 33 3.61 1.59 -4.42
CA LEU A 33 2.91 1.45 -5.71
C LEU A 33 3.90 0.82 -6.69
N ILE A 34 3.58 -0.37 -7.17
CA ILE A 34 4.50 -1.18 -7.97
C ILE A 34 3.92 -1.46 -9.36
N ASP A 35 4.71 -1.18 -10.39
CA ASP A 35 4.45 -1.62 -11.76
C ASP A 35 5.17 -2.95 -11.97
N ASP A 36 4.42 -4.04 -11.95
CA ASP A 36 4.99 -5.38 -12.09
C ASP A 36 5.43 -5.69 -13.51
N VAL A 37 4.89 -4.99 -14.49
CA VAL A 37 5.27 -5.19 -15.89
C VAL A 37 6.70 -4.73 -16.12
N LYS A 38 7.05 -3.56 -15.58
CA LYS A 38 8.41 -3.02 -15.69
C LYS A 38 9.29 -3.37 -14.51
N GLY A 39 8.73 -3.93 -13.45
CA GLY A 39 9.46 -4.27 -12.25
C GLY A 39 9.98 -3.06 -11.48
N VAL A 40 9.24 -1.96 -11.48
CA VAL A 40 9.66 -0.72 -10.80
C VAL A 40 8.65 -0.28 -9.76
N THR A 41 9.16 0.36 -8.71
CA THR A 41 8.33 0.98 -7.68
C THR A 41 8.06 2.42 -8.10
N LEU A 42 6.80 2.76 -8.30
CA LEU A 42 6.40 4.09 -8.73
C LEU A 42 6.41 5.09 -7.57
N GLY A 43 6.21 4.62 -6.36
CA GLY A 43 6.24 5.45 -5.18
C GLY A 43 6.07 4.64 -3.92
N ALA A 44 6.46 5.23 -2.80
CA ALA A 44 6.40 4.58 -1.51
C ALA A 44 6.13 5.57 -0.39
N ALA A 45 5.47 5.11 0.66
CA ALA A 45 5.25 5.87 1.88
C ALA A 45 5.45 4.94 3.07
N SER A 46 6.00 5.47 4.15
CA SER A 46 6.32 4.69 5.34
C SER A 46 6.24 5.56 6.58
N ASP A 47 5.98 4.95 7.73
CA ASP A 47 6.03 5.61 9.02
C ASP A 47 7.38 5.47 9.73
N MET A 48 8.41 5.00 9.03
CA MET A 48 9.73 4.74 9.64
C MET A 48 10.35 5.96 10.32
N LYS A 49 10.06 7.16 9.83
CA LYS A 49 10.60 8.41 10.39
C LYS A 49 9.66 9.05 11.40
N VAL A 50 8.49 8.48 11.61
CA VAL A 50 7.49 9.02 12.54
C VAL A 50 7.68 8.32 13.88
N VAL A 51 8.09 9.05 14.90
CA VAL A 51 8.32 8.49 16.22
C VAL A 51 7.19 8.76 17.21
N LYS A 52 6.23 9.59 16.85
CA LYS A 52 5.09 9.94 17.70
C LYS A 52 3.79 9.43 17.14
N GLY A 53 2.84 9.17 18.03
CA GLY A 53 1.51 8.74 17.66
C GLY A 53 1.30 7.23 17.76
N ALA A 54 0.05 6.83 17.87
CA ALA A 54 -0.33 5.43 17.90
C ALA A 54 -0.07 4.77 16.55
N LYS A 55 0.18 3.47 16.56
CA LYS A 55 0.46 2.73 15.34
C LYS A 55 -0.66 2.81 14.32
N LEU A 56 -1.92 2.78 14.78
CA LEU A 56 -3.08 2.93 13.89
C LEU A 56 -3.11 4.29 13.20
N GLU A 57 -2.81 5.33 13.94
CA GLU A 57 -2.79 6.68 13.42
C GLU A 57 -1.66 6.87 12.40
N ARG A 58 -0.50 6.31 12.68
CA ARG A 58 0.63 6.34 11.75
C ARG A 58 0.30 5.60 10.46
N ALA A 59 -0.40 4.47 10.56
CA ALA A 59 -0.84 3.71 9.40
C ALA A 59 -1.82 4.52 8.55
N LYS A 60 -2.74 5.23 9.16
CA LYS A 60 -3.65 6.14 8.45
C LYS A 60 -2.87 7.21 7.69
N ASN A 61 -1.85 7.78 8.31
CA ASN A 61 -1.03 8.80 7.68
C ASN A 61 -0.27 8.26 6.48
N VAL A 62 0.21 7.02 6.56
CA VAL A 62 0.84 6.35 5.43
C VAL A 62 -0.16 6.19 4.28
N GLY A 63 -1.39 5.81 4.58
CA GLY A 63 -2.46 5.70 3.60
C GLY A 63 -2.77 7.03 2.91
N VAL A 64 -2.84 8.11 3.69
CA VAL A 64 -3.04 9.46 3.16
C VAL A 64 -1.89 9.85 2.23
N GLU A 65 -0.67 9.59 2.65
CA GLU A 65 0.52 9.92 1.85
C GLU A 65 0.57 9.16 0.54
N ILE A 66 0.29 7.86 0.58
CA ILE A 66 0.33 7.05 -0.66
C ILE A 66 -0.77 7.49 -1.63
N ALA A 67 -1.92 7.90 -1.12
CA ALA A 67 -3.00 8.42 -1.94
C ALA A 67 -2.61 9.76 -2.60
N LYS A 68 -1.96 10.64 -1.85
CA LYS A 68 -1.45 11.91 -2.39
C LYS A 68 -0.41 11.67 -3.48
N LEU A 69 0.49 10.74 -3.24
CA LEU A 69 1.53 10.39 -4.19
C LEU A 69 0.94 9.81 -5.47
N ALA A 70 -0.06 8.95 -5.35
CA ALA A 70 -0.77 8.40 -6.49
C ALA A 70 -1.45 9.51 -7.30
N LYS A 71 -2.08 10.46 -6.63
CA LYS A 71 -2.72 11.61 -7.28
C LYS A 71 -1.73 12.44 -8.07
N THR A 72 -0.54 12.67 -7.51
CA THR A 72 0.53 13.39 -8.18
C THR A 72 0.95 12.69 -9.47
N LYS A 73 0.87 11.36 -9.50
CA LYS A 73 1.21 10.55 -10.67
C LYS A 73 -0.02 10.22 -11.54
N GLN A 74 -1.17 10.82 -11.25
CA GLN A 74 -2.42 10.61 -11.98
C GLN A 74 -2.90 9.14 -11.93
N ILE A 75 -2.70 8.51 -10.79
CA ILE A 75 -3.14 7.13 -10.54
C ILE A 75 -4.40 7.18 -9.68
N ASP A 76 -5.51 6.63 -10.19
CA ASP A 76 -6.78 6.57 -9.48
C ASP A 76 -7.10 5.19 -8.96
N LYS A 77 -6.69 4.17 -9.68
CA LYS A 77 -7.01 2.77 -9.37
C LYS A 77 -5.76 1.99 -9.04
N VAL A 78 -5.88 1.09 -8.07
CA VAL A 78 -4.79 0.19 -7.71
C VAL A 78 -5.33 -1.20 -7.47
N VAL A 79 -4.46 -2.20 -7.54
CA VAL A 79 -4.75 -3.57 -7.12
C VAL A 79 -4.17 -3.71 -5.71
N PHE A 80 -5.00 -4.05 -4.74
CA PHE A 80 -4.56 -4.12 -3.36
C PHE A 80 -3.89 -5.46 -3.04
N ASP A 81 -2.65 -5.40 -2.56
CA ASP A 81 -1.89 -6.57 -2.12
C ASP A 81 -1.41 -6.35 -0.69
N ARG A 82 -2.06 -7.01 0.25
CA ARG A 82 -1.69 -6.93 1.67
C ARG A 82 -0.55 -7.86 2.06
N GLY A 83 0.04 -8.59 1.10
CA GLY A 83 1.22 -9.42 1.31
C GLY A 83 1.01 -10.59 2.29
N GLY A 84 -0.21 -11.10 2.39
CA GLY A 84 -0.54 -12.16 3.34
C GLY A 84 -0.87 -11.68 4.74
N PHE A 85 -0.77 -10.39 5.02
CA PHE A 85 -1.15 -9.82 6.30
C PHE A 85 -2.67 -9.82 6.45
N LEU A 86 -3.13 -9.99 7.67
CA LEU A 86 -4.54 -9.95 7.97
C LEU A 86 -5.11 -8.56 7.68
N TYR A 87 -6.28 -8.50 7.02
CA TYR A 87 -6.95 -7.24 6.74
C TYR A 87 -7.66 -6.74 7.99
N ALA A 88 -6.88 -6.24 8.93
CA ALA A 88 -7.35 -5.74 10.20
C ALA A 88 -6.31 -4.78 10.78
N GLY A 89 -6.67 -4.03 11.81
CA GLY A 89 -5.77 -3.13 12.52
C GLY A 89 -5.09 -2.14 11.59
N ARG A 90 -3.77 -2.13 11.59
CA ARG A 90 -2.98 -1.16 10.81
C ARG A 90 -3.17 -1.28 9.30
N VAL A 91 -3.27 -2.50 8.79
CA VAL A 91 -3.46 -2.73 7.36
C VAL A 91 -4.78 -2.15 6.90
N LYS A 92 -5.85 -2.40 7.66
CA LYS A 92 -7.18 -1.85 7.37
C LYS A 92 -7.18 -0.33 7.49
N ALA A 93 -6.55 0.23 8.51
CA ALA A 93 -6.48 1.67 8.70
C ALA A 93 -5.79 2.37 7.53
N LEU A 94 -4.70 1.80 7.04
CA LEU A 94 -3.99 2.32 5.88
C LEU A 94 -4.88 2.26 4.62
N ALA A 95 -5.50 1.11 4.38
CA ALA A 95 -6.35 0.91 3.20
C ALA A 95 -7.54 1.87 3.19
N ASP A 96 -8.22 2.02 4.34
CA ASP A 96 -9.34 2.93 4.45
C ASP A 96 -8.92 4.38 4.21
N ALA A 97 -7.78 4.79 4.75
CA ALA A 97 -7.25 6.14 4.54
C ALA A 97 -6.88 6.38 3.07
N ALA A 98 -6.31 5.39 2.41
CA ALA A 98 -5.99 5.49 0.99
C ALA A 98 -7.26 5.63 0.13
N ARG A 99 -8.31 4.89 0.47
CA ARG A 99 -9.60 5.01 -0.22
C ARG A 99 -10.22 6.39 -0.01
N GLU A 100 -10.19 6.90 1.20
CA GLU A 100 -10.68 8.25 1.51
C GLU A 100 -9.89 9.31 0.75
N GLY A 101 -8.62 9.05 0.49
CA GLY A 101 -7.75 9.93 -0.28
C GLY A 101 -7.97 9.88 -1.79
N GLY A 102 -8.86 9.01 -2.27
CA GLY A 102 -9.24 8.95 -3.66
C GLY A 102 -8.83 7.70 -4.43
N LEU A 103 -8.11 6.78 -3.81
CA LEU A 103 -7.76 5.53 -4.48
C LEU A 103 -8.95 4.56 -4.54
N THR A 104 -9.11 3.92 -5.68
CA THR A 104 -10.17 2.92 -5.89
C THR A 104 -9.57 1.53 -5.90
N PHE A 105 -10.04 0.71 -4.99
CA PHE A 105 -9.67 -0.71 -4.92
C PHE A 105 -10.60 -1.49 -4.01
#